data_a4ee6191158b8a7eb5399107d1264194
#
_entry.id   a4ee6191158b8a7eb5399107d1264194
#
_cell.length_a   1.000
_cell.length_b   1.000
_cell.length_c   1.000
_cell.angle_alpha   90.00
_cell.angle_beta   90.00
_cell.angle_gamma   90.00
#
_symmetry.space_group_name_H-M   'P 1'
#
loop_
_entity.id
_entity.type
_entity.pdbx_description
1 polymer ?
#
loop_
_entity_poly.entity_id
_entity_poly.type
_entity_poly.pdbx_seq_one_letter_code
_entity_poly.pdbx_strand_id
1 'polypeptide(L)'
;MWYLVMSRSLAEKEADKQSNYEAHRQWLDDQHRAGRLLFSGPTTDGAYGIYVMLATSLDEAKALAARDPHHARGIRQMEVLEWRAHRAFRLNGPTIAETEKMAQSE
;
A
#
# COMPACT_ATOMS: atom_id res chain seq x y z
N MET A 1 1.61 8.69 9.96
CA MET A 1 2.91 8.25 9.42
C MET A 1 2.72 7.42 8.15
N TRP A 2 3.68 7.49 7.25
CA TRP A 2 3.62 6.76 6.00
C TRP A 2 4.29 5.40 6.14
N TYR A 3 3.72 4.41 5.47
CA TYR A 3 4.25 3.05 5.43
C TYR A 3 4.31 2.60 3.99
N LEU A 4 5.43 1.95 3.65
CA LEU A 4 5.61 1.38 2.32
C LEU A 4 5.26 -0.10 2.42
N VAL A 5 4.28 -0.53 1.65
CA VAL A 5 3.90 -1.94 1.57
C VAL A 5 4.44 -2.51 0.27
N MET A 6 5.30 -3.51 0.40
CA MET A 6 5.86 -4.25 -0.73
C MET A 6 5.21 -5.63 -0.76
N SER A 7 4.51 -5.91 -1.85
CA SER A 7 3.73 -7.13 -2.02
C SER A 7 4.40 -7.98 -3.09
N ARG A 8 5.16 -9.00 -2.67
CA ARG A 8 5.97 -9.81 -3.58
C ARG A 8 5.13 -10.91 -4.23
N SER A 9 5.18 -10.99 -5.55
CA SER A 9 4.55 -12.06 -6.29
C SER A 9 5.24 -13.39 -6.01
N LEU A 10 4.43 -14.47 -5.93
CA LEU A 10 4.91 -15.84 -5.77
C LEU A 10 4.62 -16.58 -7.07
N ALA A 11 5.65 -17.11 -7.72
CA ALA A 11 5.53 -17.75 -9.03
C ALA A 11 4.50 -18.88 -9.00
N GLU A 12 4.48 -19.67 -7.94
CA GLU A 12 3.55 -20.81 -7.79
C GLU A 12 2.09 -20.37 -7.57
N LYS A 13 1.85 -19.08 -7.36
CA LYS A 13 0.51 -18.52 -7.11
C LYS A 13 0.00 -17.63 -8.24
N GLU A 14 0.64 -17.65 -9.39
CA GLU A 14 0.29 -16.75 -10.49
C GLU A 14 -1.15 -16.94 -10.96
N ALA A 15 -1.62 -18.19 -11.08
CA ALA A 15 -3.00 -18.47 -11.47
C ALA A 15 -3.99 -17.97 -10.40
N ASP A 16 -3.66 -18.16 -9.13
CA ASP A 16 -4.49 -17.70 -8.01
C ASP A 16 -4.57 -16.17 -7.99
N LYS A 17 -3.47 -15.49 -8.33
CA LYS A 17 -3.42 -14.03 -8.40
C LYS A 17 -4.42 -13.53 -9.44
N GLN A 18 -4.47 -14.15 -10.62
CA GLN A 18 -5.39 -13.75 -11.66
C GLN A 18 -6.85 -13.98 -11.26
N SER A 19 -7.16 -15.12 -10.65
CA SER A 19 -8.53 -15.43 -10.23
C SER A 19 -9.00 -14.57 -9.06
N ASN A 20 -8.07 -14.02 -8.27
CA ASN A 20 -8.35 -13.17 -7.09
C ASN A 20 -8.25 -11.67 -7.42
N TYR A 21 -7.96 -11.32 -8.66
CA TYR A 21 -7.61 -9.95 -9.04
C TYR A 21 -8.72 -8.95 -8.73
N GLU A 22 -9.97 -9.28 -9.03
CA GLU A 22 -11.10 -8.36 -8.79
C GLU A 22 -11.28 -8.03 -7.31
N ALA A 23 -11.13 -9.01 -6.43
CA ALA A 23 -11.23 -8.78 -4.99
C ALA A 23 -10.09 -7.88 -4.50
N HIS A 24 -8.88 -8.10 -4.99
CA HIS A 24 -7.71 -7.29 -4.67
C HIS A 24 -7.90 -5.85 -5.16
N ARG A 25 -8.34 -5.69 -6.42
CA ARG A 25 -8.57 -4.36 -7.01
C ARG A 25 -9.63 -3.59 -6.24
N GLN A 26 -10.73 -4.26 -5.87
CA GLN A 26 -11.81 -3.63 -5.11
C GLN A 26 -11.31 -3.15 -3.75
N TRP A 27 -10.50 -3.97 -3.08
CA TRP A 27 -9.91 -3.58 -1.79
C TRP A 27 -9.03 -2.33 -1.94
N LEU A 28 -8.17 -2.29 -2.97
CA LEU A 28 -7.33 -1.12 -3.24
C LEU A 28 -8.18 0.13 -3.50
N ASP A 29 -9.20 0.03 -4.34
CA ASP A 29 -10.08 1.16 -4.64
C ASP A 29 -10.76 1.69 -3.37
N ASP A 30 -11.22 0.80 -2.51
CA ASP A 30 -11.85 1.18 -1.26
C ASP A 30 -10.86 1.91 -0.34
N GLN A 31 -9.62 1.45 -0.26
CA GLN A 31 -8.60 2.09 0.57
C GLN A 31 -8.19 3.46 0.01
N HIS A 32 -8.12 3.61 -1.30
CA HIS A 32 -7.86 4.91 -1.93
C HIS A 32 -8.99 5.88 -1.63
N ARG A 33 -10.25 5.46 -1.76
CA ARG A 33 -11.40 6.30 -1.45
C ARG A 33 -11.45 6.70 0.01
N ALA A 34 -11.02 5.82 0.90
CA ALA A 34 -10.98 6.09 2.34
C ALA A 34 -9.81 7.00 2.73
N GLY A 35 -8.92 7.35 1.78
CA GLY A 35 -7.77 8.20 2.06
C GLY A 35 -6.62 7.49 2.78
N ARG A 36 -6.62 6.16 2.80
CA ARG A 36 -5.55 5.38 3.44
C ARG A 36 -4.38 5.09 2.53
N LEU A 37 -4.60 5.03 1.23
CA LEU A 37 -3.52 4.81 0.25
C LEU A 37 -3.31 6.05 -0.60
N LEU A 38 -2.04 6.42 -0.78
CA LEU A 38 -1.66 7.54 -1.63
C LEU A 38 -1.35 7.08 -3.05
N PHE A 39 -0.50 6.07 -3.19
CA PHE A 39 -0.11 5.48 -4.47
C PHE A 39 -0.20 3.97 -4.38
N SER A 40 -0.53 3.32 -5.48
CA SER A 40 -0.45 1.86 -5.59
C SER A 40 -0.20 1.48 -7.04
N GLY A 41 0.51 0.38 -7.24
CA GLY A 41 0.75 -0.14 -8.57
C GLY A 41 1.82 -1.22 -8.59
N PRO A 42 1.89 -2.00 -9.68
CA PRO A 42 2.91 -3.03 -9.85
C PRO A 42 4.23 -2.43 -10.33
N THR A 43 5.33 -3.11 -10.02
CA THR A 43 6.60 -2.84 -10.71
C THR A 43 6.49 -3.36 -12.15
N THR A 44 7.28 -2.77 -13.05
CA THR A 44 7.16 -3.09 -14.47
C THR A 44 7.57 -4.53 -14.81
N ASP A 45 8.39 -5.15 -13.96
CA ASP A 45 8.76 -6.57 -14.11
C ASP A 45 7.73 -7.53 -13.51
N GLY A 46 6.70 -6.99 -12.83
CA GLY A 46 5.64 -7.81 -12.22
C GLY A 46 6.06 -8.49 -10.91
N ALA A 47 7.28 -8.24 -10.41
CA ALA A 47 7.77 -8.91 -9.21
C ALA A 47 7.08 -8.41 -7.94
N TYR A 48 6.72 -7.13 -7.90
CA TYR A 48 6.11 -6.51 -6.73
C TYR A 48 4.90 -5.67 -7.09
N GLY A 49 3.94 -5.65 -6.16
CA GLY A 49 2.99 -4.56 -6.06
C GLY A 49 3.46 -3.67 -4.92
N ILE A 50 3.35 -2.36 -5.07
CA ILE A 50 3.80 -1.42 -4.04
C ILE A 50 2.69 -0.44 -3.75
N TYR A 51 2.43 -0.16 -2.46
CA TYR A 51 1.56 0.94 -2.12
C TYR A 51 2.06 1.70 -0.90
N VAL A 52 1.72 2.99 -0.87
CA VAL A 52 2.06 3.89 0.22
C VAL A 52 0.81 4.10 1.07
N MET A 53 0.90 3.72 2.34
CA MET A 53 -0.24 3.69 3.25
C MET A 53 -0.05 4.69 4.39
N LEU A 54 -1.13 5.38 4.76
CA LEU A 54 -1.17 6.20 5.96
C LEU A 54 -1.77 5.37 7.09
N ALA A 55 -1.08 5.29 8.22
CA ALA A 55 -1.55 4.59 9.40
C ALA A 55 -0.96 5.22 10.66
N THR A 56 -1.51 4.88 11.82
CA THR A 56 -1.09 5.46 13.09
C THR A 56 0.08 4.71 13.72
N SER A 57 0.30 3.46 13.31
CA SER A 57 1.39 2.63 13.82
C SER A 57 1.76 1.55 12.81
N LEU A 58 2.94 0.96 13.01
CA LEU A 58 3.37 -0.15 12.18
C LEU A 58 2.42 -1.36 12.32
N ASP A 59 1.93 -1.62 13.52
CA ASP A 59 1.00 -2.72 13.76
C ASP A 59 -0.31 -2.50 13.02
N GLU A 60 -0.84 -1.27 13.03
CA GLU A 60 -2.03 -0.93 12.27
C GLU A 60 -1.79 -1.09 10.76
N ALA A 61 -0.65 -0.61 10.26
CA ALA A 61 -0.31 -0.74 8.85
C ALA A 61 -0.24 -2.20 8.42
N LYS A 62 0.38 -3.06 9.24
CA LYS A 62 0.45 -4.50 8.97
C LYS A 62 -0.93 -5.14 8.98
N ALA A 63 -1.78 -4.76 9.94
CA ALA A 63 -3.14 -5.30 10.04
C ALA A 63 -3.98 -4.90 8.83
N LEU A 64 -3.87 -3.65 8.38
CA LEU A 64 -4.57 -3.17 7.19
C LEU A 64 -4.08 -3.88 5.92
N ALA A 65 -2.75 -3.96 5.74
CA ALA A 65 -2.17 -4.63 4.57
C ALA A 65 -2.54 -6.12 4.52
N ALA A 66 -2.65 -6.77 5.68
CA ALA A 66 -3.05 -8.18 5.75
C ALA A 66 -4.49 -8.43 5.26
N ARG A 67 -5.32 -7.39 5.20
CA ARG A 67 -6.69 -7.49 4.70
C ARG A 67 -6.78 -7.49 3.18
N ASP A 68 -5.73 -7.05 2.49
CA ASP A 68 -5.68 -7.19 1.04
C ASP A 68 -5.92 -8.66 0.68
N PRO A 69 -6.92 -8.97 -0.16
CA PRO A 69 -7.24 -10.37 -0.49
C PRO A 69 -6.06 -11.19 -1.01
N HIS A 70 -5.10 -10.56 -1.67
CA HIS A 70 -3.88 -11.27 -2.08
C HIS A 70 -3.02 -11.69 -0.88
N HIS A 71 -2.97 -10.88 0.17
CA HIS A 71 -2.23 -11.20 1.39
C HIS A 71 -3.02 -12.15 2.30
N ALA A 72 -4.30 -11.89 2.45
CA ALA A 72 -5.18 -12.69 3.31
C ALA A 72 -5.24 -14.15 2.85
N ARG A 73 -5.13 -14.39 1.54
CA ARG A 73 -5.19 -15.73 0.95
C ARG A 73 -3.81 -16.32 0.65
N GLY A 74 -2.73 -15.65 1.08
CA GLY A 74 -1.38 -16.16 0.88
C GLY A 74 -0.91 -16.19 -0.56
N ILE A 75 -1.53 -15.40 -1.44
CA ILE A 75 -1.20 -15.35 -2.87
C ILE A 75 0.07 -14.53 -3.11
N ARG A 76 0.28 -13.50 -2.26
CA ARG A 76 1.47 -12.67 -2.26
C ARG A 76 2.04 -12.58 -0.86
N GLN A 77 3.33 -12.31 -0.78
CA GLN A 77 4.03 -12.12 0.50
C GLN A 77 4.27 -10.63 0.71
N MET A 78 3.82 -10.10 1.85
CA MET A 78 3.95 -8.69 2.13
C MET A 78 5.11 -8.38 3.05
N GLU A 79 5.68 -7.19 2.85
CA GLU A 79 6.62 -6.56 3.76
C GLU A 79 6.14 -5.14 3.99
N VAL A 80 6.09 -4.71 5.25
CA VAL A 80 5.62 -3.36 5.60
C VAL A 80 6.76 -2.62 6.27
N LEU A 81 7.14 -1.49 5.69
CA LEU A 81 8.23 -0.65 6.17
C LEU A 81 7.69 0.71 6.61
N GLU A 82 8.11 1.16 7.79
CA GLU A 82 7.85 2.53 8.21
C GLU A 82 8.73 3.44 7.36
N TRP A 83 8.12 4.47 6.77
CA TRP A 83 8.80 5.32 5.80
C TRP A 83 8.64 6.78 6.13
N ARG A 84 9.76 7.47 6.29
CA ARG A 84 9.78 8.91 6.48
C ARG A 84 10.01 9.60 5.15
N ALA A 85 8.90 9.91 4.46
CA ALA A 85 8.96 10.61 3.19
C ALA A 85 9.22 12.08 3.46
N HIS A 86 10.44 12.52 3.24
CA HIS A 86 10.86 13.89 3.58
C HIS A 86 10.66 14.88 2.45
N ARG A 87 10.69 14.44 1.22
CA ARG A 87 10.62 15.33 0.05
C ARG A 87 9.69 14.75 -0.99
N ALA A 88 8.92 15.65 -1.61
CA ALA A 88 8.08 15.32 -2.76
C ALA A 88 7.94 16.58 -3.61
N PHE A 89 7.79 16.37 -4.90
CA PHE A 89 7.47 17.45 -5.83
C PHE A 89 5.97 17.50 -6.06
N ARG A 90 5.42 18.71 -5.99
CA ARG A 90 4.02 18.97 -6.32
C ARG A 90 3.92 20.30 -7.04
N LEU A 91 3.02 20.36 -8.01
CA LEU A 91 2.73 21.61 -8.71
C LEU A 91 1.87 22.52 -7.85
N ASN A 92 0.92 21.98 -7.08
CA ASN A 92 0.01 22.73 -6.25
C ASN A 92 -0.22 22.02 -4.91
N GLY A 93 -0.32 22.82 -3.85
CA GLY A 93 -0.63 22.33 -2.52
C GLY A 93 0.57 21.80 -1.75
N PRO A 94 0.34 21.14 -0.59
CA PRO A 94 1.41 20.71 0.28
C PRO A 94 2.20 19.53 -0.27
N THR A 95 3.47 19.43 0.13
CA THR A 95 4.32 18.27 -0.14
C THR A 95 3.84 17.07 0.69
N ILE A 96 4.38 15.88 0.39
CA ILE A 96 4.09 14.69 1.20
C ILE A 96 4.54 14.91 2.63
N ALA A 97 5.73 15.50 2.84
CA ALA A 97 6.25 15.78 4.19
C ALA A 97 5.33 16.72 4.97
N GLU A 98 4.82 17.78 4.32
CA GLU A 98 3.89 18.70 4.95
C GLU A 98 2.56 18.02 5.29
N THR A 99 2.06 17.17 4.38
CA THR A 99 0.83 16.41 4.61
C THR A 99 0.99 15.46 5.79
N GLU A 100 2.11 14.78 5.89
CA GLU A 100 2.42 13.90 7.01
C GLU A 100 2.47 14.67 8.32
N LYS A 101 3.11 15.84 8.31
CA LYS A 101 3.20 16.68 9.49
C LYS A 101 1.82 17.13 9.97
N MET A 102 0.93 17.52 9.03
CA MET A 102 -0.44 17.88 9.37
C MET A 102 -1.20 16.71 9.98
N ALA A 103 -1.03 15.51 9.44
CA ALA A 103 -1.67 14.31 9.96
C ALA A 103 -1.17 13.98 11.38
N GLN A 104 0.10 14.19 11.66
CA GLN A 104 0.69 13.94 12.98
C GLN A 104 0.22 14.95 14.02
N SER A 105 -0.13 16.15 13.62
CA SER A 105 -0.58 17.20 14.55
C SER A 105 -2.05 17.06 14.91
N GLU A 106 -2.77 16.19 14.27
CA GLU A 106 -4.15 15.88 14.58
C GLU A 106 -4.25 14.90 15.73
#